data_d00425786e105361a09d5c9b2a1b9448
#
_entry.id   d00425786e105361a09d5c9b2a1b9448
#
_cell.length_a   1.000
_cell.length_b   1.000
_cell.length_c   1.000
_cell.angle_alpha   90.00
_cell.angle_beta   90.00
_cell.angle_gamma   90.00
#
_symmetry.space_group_name_H-M   'P 1'
#
loop_
_entity.id
_entity.type
_entity.pdbx_description
1 polymer ?
#
loop_
_entity_poly.entity_id
_entity_poly.type
_entity_poly.pdbx_seq_one_letter_code
_entity_poly.pdbx_strand_id
1 'polypeptide(L)'
;MKQRLPLIITALFAFWILGALRPRRDPEYAFGAFGRLPVVFNGRLQPIDSLARNSLTRIREKDTANLEPVKSWYERPKIISATEWLLTLMTRPEVADGWKVFRVDHPELKAMLKLPEPNPAAGEDGKHYSWNQFGETGLKQIEESSRNIQENKKDSSLRNAFDNATLGLYEAMTLYLRLKNTVHPQDTVGFAAEIADYQKTIPAGVKAFQQRMTGSGTFDTNALTEVFGHAERYFVTLRGEPPLLIPPASGGDATFAWQRMGEALLDPSFGAPLLKHLMRVPKAELSPEAAAEGIRLVGTRPLSPAVGHWAAMADAFRESQVAGFNTAVAG
;
A
#
# COMPACT_ATOMS: atom_id res chain seq x y z
N MET A 1 -0.86 -59.55 -4.65
CA MET A 1 -0.26 -58.28 -4.18
C MET A 1 0.02 -57.25 -5.29
N LYS A 2 0.54 -57.65 -6.47
CA LYS A 2 0.91 -56.71 -7.57
C LYS A 2 -0.26 -55.87 -8.13
N GLN A 3 -1.49 -56.38 -8.15
CA GLN A 3 -2.67 -55.68 -8.68
C GLN A 3 -3.22 -54.55 -7.77
N ARG A 4 -2.91 -54.58 -6.45
CA ARG A 4 -3.38 -53.55 -5.49
C ARG A 4 -2.39 -52.43 -5.27
N LEU A 5 -1.16 -52.56 -5.78
CA LEU A 5 -0.09 -51.56 -5.65
C LEU A 5 -0.47 -50.20 -6.26
N PRO A 6 -1.01 -50.14 -7.49
CA PRO A 6 -1.43 -48.83 -8.06
C PRO A 6 -2.52 -48.14 -7.26
N LEU A 7 -3.48 -48.90 -6.71
CA LEU A 7 -4.56 -48.36 -5.88
C LEU A 7 -4.02 -47.74 -4.58
N ILE A 8 -3.04 -48.40 -3.94
CA ILE A 8 -2.41 -47.90 -2.72
C ILE A 8 -1.64 -46.62 -2.99
N ILE A 9 -0.87 -46.57 -4.11
CA ILE A 9 -0.11 -45.39 -4.50
C ILE A 9 -1.06 -44.23 -4.80
N THR A 10 -2.14 -44.46 -5.54
CA THR A 10 -3.15 -43.41 -5.85
C THR A 10 -3.84 -42.90 -4.57
N ALA A 11 -4.15 -43.79 -3.63
CA ALA A 11 -4.76 -43.40 -2.36
C ALA A 11 -3.79 -42.54 -1.50
N LEU A 12 -2.51 -42.90 -1.44
CA LEU A 12 -1.48 -42.13 -0.75
C LEU A 12 -1.28 -40.74 -1.39
N PHE A 13 -1.25 -40.67 -2.71
CA PHE A 13 -1.17 -39.40 -3.45
C PHE A 13 -2.42 -38.52 -3.21
N ALA A 14 -3.60 -39.09 -3.28
CA ALA A 14 -4.85 -38.40 -2.98
C ALA A 14 -4.87 -37.87 -1.56
N PHE A 15 -4.45 -38.68 -0.59
CA PHE A 15 -4.36 -38.26 0.81
C PHE A 15 -3.33 -37.16 1.03
N TRP A 16 -2.18 -37.22 0.35
CA TRP A 16 -1.17 -36.16 0.37
C TRP A 16 -1.69 -34.85 -0.25
N ILE A 17 -2.38 -34.90 -1.40
CA ILE A 17 -3.01 -33.74 -2.02
C ILE A 17 -4.07 -33.14 -1.11
N LEU A 18 -4.96 -33.97 -0.53
CA LEU A 18 -5.99 -33.50 0.40
C LEU A 18 -5.37 -32.88 1.67
N GLY A 19 -4.25 -33.42 2.13
CA GLY A 19 -3.48 -32.83 3.24
C GLY A 19 -2.86 -31.48 2.89
N ALA A 20 -2.37 -31.34 1.66
CA ALA A 20 -1.78 -30.09 1.16
C ALA A 20 -2.83 -28.99 0.91
N LEU A 21 -4.09 -29.38 0.63
CA LEU A 21 -5.21 -28.45 0.43
C LEU A 21 -5.80 -27.91 1.75
N ARG A 22 -5.37 -28.44 2.91
CA ARG A 22 -5.82 -27.89 4.19
C ARG A 22 -5.27 -26.45 4.32
N PRO A 23 -6.15 -25.44 4.55
CA PRO A 23 -5.69 -24.10 4.81
C PRO A 23 -4.78 -24.13 6.05
N ARG A 24 -3.62 -23.49 5.96
CA ARG A 24 -2.78 -23.27 7.14
C ARG A 24 -3.61 -22.50 8.16
N ARG A 25 -3.67 -22.97 9.39
CA ARG A 25 -4.26 -22.19 10.48
C ARG A 25 -3.37 -20.98 10.71
N ASP A 26 -3.97 -19.82 10.66
CA ASP A 26 -3.31 -18.58 11.09
C ASP A 26 -3.09 -18.72 12.62
N PRO A 27 -1.83 -18.65 13.11
CA PRO A 27 -1.59 -18.97 14.52
C PRO A 27 -2.19 -17.96 15.49
N GLU A 28 -2.25 -16.69 15.12
CA GLU A 28 -2.74 -15.59 15.97
C GLU A 28 -3.59 -14.62 15.17
N TYR A 29 -3.01 -13.93 14.19
CA TYR A 29 -3.71 -12.99 13.32
C TYR A 29 -4.41 -13.71 12.18
N ALA A 30 -5.62 -13.28 11.84
CA ALA A 30 -6.41 -13.84 10.74
C ALA A 30 -5.89 -13.38 9.36
N PHE A 31 -4.57 -13.60 9.08
CA PHE A 31 -3.95 -13.22 7.81
C PHE A 31 -4.62 -13.86 6.59
N GLY A 32 -5.16 -15.07 6.75
CA GLY A 32 -5.91 -15.72 5.68
C GLY A 32 -7.23 -15.01 5.37
N ALA A 33 -7.92 -14.46 6.37
CA ALA A 33 -9.12 -13.65 6.18
C ALA A 33 -8.77 -12.30 5.56
N PHE A 34 -7.76 -11.60 6.10
CA PHE A 34 -7.23 -10.36 5.54
C PHE A 34 -6.81 -10.53 4.08
N GLY A 35 -6.08 -11.60 3.75
CA GLY A 35 -5.65 -11.89 2.39
C GLY A 35 -6.79 -12.09 1.38
N ARG A 36 -7.99 -12.44 1.84
CA ARG A 36 -9.18 -12.58 0.98
C ARG A 36 -9.93 -11.28 0.74
N LEU A 37 -9.63 -10.21 1.50
CA LEU A 37 -10.26 -8.91 1.26
C LEU A 37 -9.99 -8.45 -0.18
N PRO A 38 -11.02 -7.94 -0.86
CA PRO A 38 -10.88 -7.49 -2.24
C PRO A 38 -10.15 -6.14 -2.30
N VAL A 39 -9.37 -5.95 -3.35
CA VAL A 39 -8.65 -4.71 -3.65
C VAL A 39 -8.60 -4.51 -5.15
N VAL A 40 -8.68 -3.26 -5.61
CA VAL A 40 -8.45 -2.93 -7.02
C VAL A 40 -7.06 -2.32 -7.19
N PHE A 41 -6.26 -2.93 -8.05
CA PHE A 41 -4.91 -2.45 -8.36
C PHE A 41 -4.62 -2.62 -9.85
N ASN A 42 -4.10 -1.58 -10.49
CA ASN A 42 -3.86 -1.52 -11.93
C ASN A 42 -5.10 -1.94 -12.76
N GLY A 43 -6.29 -1.48 -12.34
CA GLY A 43 -7.56 -1.75 -13.01
C GLY A 43 -8.11 -3.18 -12.81
N ARG A 44 -7.53 -3.99 -11.93
CA ARG A 44 -7.96 -5.36 -11.67
C ARG A 44 -8.43 -5.53 -10.22
N LEU A 45 -9.62 -6.09 -10.07
CA LEU A 45 -10.11 -6.58 -8.77
C LEU A 45 -9.42 -7.90 -8.44
N GLN A 46 -8.80 -7.98 -7.27
CA GLN A 46 -8.06 -9.16 -6.82
C GLN A 46 -8.04 -9.25 -5.29
N PRO A 47 -7.80 -10.43 -4.71
CA PRO A 47 -7.56 -10.56 -3.28
C PRO A 47 -6.24 -9.86 -2.87
N ILE A 48 -6.20 -9.36 -1.63
CA ILE A 48 -4.98 -8.78 -1.05
C ILE A 48 -3.79 -9.76 -1.08
N ASP A 49 -4.01 -11.05 -0.84
CA ASP A 49 -2.96 -12.09 -0.92
C ASP A 49 -2.32 -12.14 -2.32
N SER A 50 -3.12 -12.00 -3.38
CA SER A 50 -2.61 -11.94 -4.76
C SER A 50 -1.78 -10.67 -5.00
N LEU A 51 -2.27 -9.52 -4.53
CA LEU A 51 -1.53 -8.27 -4.60
C LEU A 51 -0.19 -8.39 -3.85
N ALA A 52 -0.22 -8.92 -2.64
CA ALA A 52 0.95 -9.08 -1.79
C ALA A 52 2.02 -9.98 -2.43
N ARG A 53 1.63 -11.17 -2.89
CA ARG A 53 2.55 -12.13 -3.55
C ARG A 53 3.15 -11.56 -4.82
N ASN A 54 2.33 -10.99 -5.70
CA ASN A 54 2.81 -10.42 -6.96
C ASN A 54 3.77 -9.26 -6.71
N SER A 55 3.45 -8.39 -5.74
CA SER A 55 4.28 -7.25 -5.40
C SER A 55 5.61 -7.68 -4.77
N LEU A 56 5.58 -8.59 -3.80
CA LEU A 56 6.80 -9.06 -3.17
C LEU A 56 7.68 -9.85 -4.15
N THR A 57 7.07 -10.65 -5.05
CA THR A 57 7.80 -11.33 -6.13
C THR A 57 8.45 -10.31 -7.07
N ARG A 58 7.79 -9.19 -7.38
CA ARG A 58 8.38 -8.13 -8.21
C ARG A 58 9.55 -7.43 -7.54
N ILE A 59 9.50 -7.23 -6.22
CA ILE A 59 10.53 -6.53 -5.45
C ILE A 59 11.69 -7.45 -5.07
N ARG A 60 11.39 -8.70 -4.67
CA ARG A 60 12.34 -9.63 -4.04
C ARG A 60 12.63 -10.89 -4.87
N GLU A 61 11.84 -11.15 -5.93
CA GLU A 61 11.83 -12.40 -6.71
C GLU A 61 11.39 -13.63 -5.88
N LYS A 62 10.73 -13.41 -4.74
CA LYS A 62 10.11 -14.46 -3.89
C LYS A 62 8.82 -13.95 -3.28
N ASP A 63 7.90 -14.84 -3.00
CA ASP A 63 6.61 -14.55 -2.37
C ASP A 63 6.64 -14.59 -0.83
N THR A 64 7.84 -14.65 -0.25
CA THR A 64 8.09 -14.61 1.20
C THR A 64 9.26 -13.69 1.51
N ALA A 65 9.30 -13.13 2.70
CA ALA A 65 10.42 -12.31 3.17
C ALA A 65 11.09 -12.95 4.39
N ASN A 66 12.43 -13.03 4.35
CA ASN A 66 13.22 -13.42 5.51
C ASN A 66 13.47 -12.18 6.36
N LEU A 67 13.07 -12.21 7.62
CA LEU A 67 13.33 -11.13 8.58
C LEU A 67 14.72 -11.24 9.20
N GLU A 68 15.27 -12.44 9.21
CA GLU A 68 16.57 -12.76 9.80
C GLU A 68 17.48 -13.35 8.72
N PRO A 69 18.77 -13.08 8.79
CA PRO A 69 19.75 -13.73 7.93
C PRO A 69 19.83 -15.24 8.24
N VAL A 70 20.12 -16.04 7.22
CA VAL A 70 20.35 -17.47 7.38
C VAL A 70 21.73 -17.67 8.00
N LYS A 71 21.79 -17.92 9.31
CA LYS A 71 23.05 -18.09 10.06
C LYS A 71 23.66 -19.47 9.87
N SER A 72 22.84 -20.50 9.74
CA SER A 72 23.31 -21.87 9.56
C SER A 72 22.28 -22.72 8.82
N TRP A 73 22.71 -23.87 8.26
CA TRP A 73 21.86 -24.73 7.45
C TRP A 73 20.75 -25.45 8.26
N TYR A 74 20.85 -25.51 9.56
CA TYR A 74 19.88 -26.15 10.47
C TYR A 74 18.97 -25.13 11.17
N GLU A 75 19.31 -23.84 11.15
CA GLU A 75 18.48 -22.77 11.70
C GLU A 75 17.55 -22.23 10.62
N ARG A 76 16.27 -22.25 10.91
CA ARG A 76 15.29 -21.64 10.00
C ARG A 76 15.16 -20.15 10.34
N PRO A 77 15.47 -19.25 9.41
CA PRO A 77 15.27 -17.82 9.63
C PRO A 77 13.76 -17.55 9.83
N LYS A 78 13.44 -16.48 10.55
CA LYS A 78 12.06 -16.01 10.64
C LYS A 78 11.61 -15.55 9.25
N ILE A 79 10.66 -16.30 8.69
CA ILE A 79 10.07 -16.03 7.37
C ILE A 79 8.63 -15.57 7.57
N ILE A 80 8.27 -14.48 6.92
CA ILE A 80 6.89 -13.99 6.89
C ILE A 80 6.28 -14.20 5.51
N SER A 81 4.95 -14.31 5.48
CA SER A 81 4.17 -14.37 4.25
C SER A 81 4.14 -13.02 3.52
N ALA A 82 3.86 -13.04 2.22
CA ALA A 82 3.65 -11.81 1.48
C ALA A 82 2.50 -10.96 2.06
N THR A 83 1.44 -11.61 2.54
CA THR A 83 0.28 -10.95 3.16
C THR A 83 0.66 -10.22 4.44
N GLU A 84 1.45 -10.85 5.32
CA GLU A 84 1.98 -10.23 6.54
C GLU A 84 2.93 -9.08 6.20
N TRP A 85 3.81 -9.27 5.19
CA TRP A 85 4.68 -8.21 4.70
C TRP A 85 3.88 -7.00 4.21
N LEU A 86 2.86 -7.22 3.37
CA LEU A 86 2.06 -6.13 2.83
C LEU A 86 1.30 -5.38 3.93
N LEU A 87 0.66 -6.11 4.86
CA LEU A 87 -0.02 -5.49 6.00
C LEU A 87 0.94 -4.62 6.83
N THR A 88 2.14 -5.14 7.12
CA THR A 88 3.15 -4.38 7.86
C THR A 88 3.59 -3.14 7.07
N LEU A 89 3.79 -3.26 5.76
CA LEU A 89 4.16 -2.12 4.92
C LEU A 89 3.08 -1.02 4.92
N MET A 90 1.81 -1.41 4.89
CA MET A 90 0.67 -0.48 4.84
C MET A 90 0.37 0.19 6.19
N THR A 91 0.71 -0.45 7.32
CA THR A 91 0.29 -0.02 8.66
C THR A 91 1.45 0.27 9.61
N ARG A 92 2.64 -0.28 9.36
CA ARG A 92 3.87 -0.09 10.16
C ARG A 92 5.07 0.11 9.23
N PRO A 93 5.04 1.13 8.36
CA PRO A 93 6.07 1.32 7.34
C PRO A 93 7.47 1.49 7.95
N GLU A 94 7.57 2.04 9.15
CA GLU A 94 8.83 2.20 9.89
C GLU A 94 9.50 0.85 10.21
N VAL A 95 8.71 -0.21 10.37
CA VAL A 95 9.22 -1.57 10.57
C VAL A 95 9.59 -2.20 9.23
N ALA A 96 8.69 -2.09 8.23
CA ALA A 96 8.89 -2.68 6.92
C ALA A 96 10.10 -2.07 6.18
N ASP A 97 10.39 -0.79 6.38
CA ASP A 97 11.51 -0.08 5.77
C ASP A 97 12.88 -0.66 6.21
N GLY A 98 12.93 -1.31 7.39
CA GLY A 98 14.12 -2.02 7.85
C GLY A 98 14.32 -3.42 7.24
N TRP A 99 13.30 -3.99 6.59
CA TRP A 99 13.38 -5.33 6.04
C TRP A 99 14.11 -5.37 4.70
N LYS A 100 15.01 -6.34 4.55
CA LYS A 100 15.82 -6.52 3.34
C LYS A 100 15.02 -7.22 2.24
N VAL A 101 14.15 -6.47 1.56
CA VAL A 101 13.26 -6.99 0.53
C VAL A 101 13.68 -6.61 -0.90
N PHE A 102 14.50 -5.59 -1.09
CA PHE A 102 14.91 -5.17 -2.42
C PHE A 102 16.12 -5.99 -2.90
N ARG A 103 15.96 -6.68 -4.02
CA ARG A 103 17.05 -7.43 -4.63
C ARG A 103 17.87 -6.56 -5.57
N VAL A 104 19.17 -6.49 -5.36
CA VAL A 104 20.14 -5.77 -6.20
C VAL A 104 21.34 -6.67 -6.43
N ASP A 105 21.44 -7.23 -7.64
CA ASP A 105 22.54 -8.14 -8.00
C ASP A 105 23.67 -7.43 -8.74
N HIS A 106 23.37 -6.37 -9.54
CA HIS A 106 24.34 -5.72 -10.43
C HIS A 106 25.41 -4.96 -9.66
N PRO A 107 26.73 -5.25 -9.85
CA PRO A 107 27.81 -4.63 -9.07
C PRO A 107 27.90 -3.12 -9.26
N GLU A 108 27.80 -2.63 -10.49
CA GLU A 108 27.87 -1.19 -10.78
C GLU A 108 26.68 -0.43 -10.15
N LEU A 109 25.48 -1.05 -10.10
CA LEU A 109 24.32 -0.46 -9.46
C LEU A 109 24.52 -0.34 -7.94
N LYS A 110 25.11 -1.37 -7.32
CA LYS A 110 25.50 -1.32 -5.89
C LYS A 110 26.51 -0.21 -5.61
N ALA A 111 27.53 -0.08 -6.46
CA ALA A 111 28.56 0.95 -6.35
C ALA A 111 27.96 2.36 -6.53
N MET A 112 27.10 2.55 -7.53
CA MET A 112 26.41 3.82 -7.78
C MET A 112 25.58 4.26 -6.56
N LEU A 113 24.85 3.32 -5.96
CA LEU A 113 24.00 3.57 -4.80
C LEU A 113 24.76 3.57 -3.47
N LYS A 114 26.06 3.29 -3.49
CA LYS A 114 26.91 3.17 -2.29
C LYS A 114 26.32 2.22 -1.25
N LEU A 115 25.77 1.11 -1.73
CA LEU A 115 25.17 0.10 -0.85
C LEU A 115 26.26 -0.52 0.04
N PRO A 116 25.94 -0.83 1.31
CA PRO A 116 26.92 -1.38 2.22
C PRO A 116 27.39 -2.76 1.75
N GLU A 117 28.68 -3.06 1.97
CA GLU A 117 29.22 -4.39 1.76
C GLU A 117 28.54 -5.38 2.72
N PRO A 118 28.25 -6.60 2.25
CA PRO A 118 27.63 -7.60 3.10
C PRO A 118 28.55 -7.99 4.25
N ASN A 119 27.94 -8.19 5.42
CA ASN A 119 28.61 -8.80 6.56
C ASN A 119 28.31 -10.30 6.61
N PRO A 120 29.23 -11.18 6.14
CA PRO A 120 28.98 -12.62 6.14
C PRO A 120 28.82 -13.20 7.54
N ALA A 121 29.45 -12.61 8.55
CA ALA A 121 29.33 -13.04 9.94
C ALA A 121 27.90 -12.77 10.49
N ALA A 122 27.21 -11.78 9.94
CA ALA A 122 25.81 -11.52 10.22
C ALA A 122 24.85 -12.32 9.32
N GLY A 123 25.38 -13.17 8.42
CA GLY A 123 24.58 -13.96 7.48
C GLY A 123 23.95 -13.16 6.35
N GLU A 124 24.52 -11.99 6.02
CA GLU A 124 24.06 -11.17 4.90
C GLU A 124 24.49 -11.76 3.57
N ASP A 125 23.56 -11.79 2.61
CA ASP A 125 23.79 -12.40 1.29
C ASP A 125 24.38 -11.44 0.25
N GLY A 126 24.48 -10.16 0.58
CA GLY A 126 24.96 -9.10 -0.31
C GLY A 126 24.09 -8.86 -1.56
N LYS A 127 22.86 -9.34 -1.54
CA LYS A 127 21.90 -9.18 -2.64
C LYS A 127 20.62 -8.49 -2.23
N HIS A 128 20.23 -8.60 -0.96
CA HIS A 128 19.02 -8.02 -0.45
C HIS A 128 19.32 -6.82 0.44
N TYR A 129 18.63 -5.73 0.17
CA TYR A 129 18.78 -4.44 0.86
C TYR A 129 17.43 -3.95 1.35
N SER A 130 17.46 -3.14 2.40
CA SER A 130 16.27 -2.51 2.98
C SER A 130 16.03 -1.12 2.36
N TRP A 131 14.81 -0.61 2.48
CA TRP A 131 14.49 0.75 2.07
C TRP A 131 15.42 1.78 2.73
N ASN A 132 15.68 1.62 4.03
CA ASN A 132 16.54 2.53 4.79
C ASN A 132 18.00 2.59 4.29
N GLN A 133 18.48 1.53 3.61
CA GLN A 133 19.85 1.51 3.06
C GLN A 133 20.00 2.31 1.78
N PHE A 134 18.91 2.58 1.04
CA PHE A 134 18.96 3.46 -0.13
C PHE A 134 18.99 4.93 0.26
N GLY A 135 18.25 5.33 1.29
CA GLY A 135 18.08 6.71 1.71
C GLY A 135 17.42 7.58 0.62
N GLU A 136 17.27 8.86 0.92
CA GLU A 136 16.69 9.81 -0.06
C GLU A 136 17.58 10.03 -1.29
N THR A 137 18.89 9.99 -1.09
CA THR A 137 19.86 10.18 -2.17
C THR A 137 19.81 9.03 -3.16
N GLY A 138 19.71 7.78 -2.68
CA GLY A 138 19.61 6.61 -3.55
C GLY A 138 18.34 6.60 -4.39
N LEU A 139 17.21 7.00 -3.81
CA LEU A 139 15.95 7.12 -4.56
C LEU A 139 16.07 8.14 -5.70
N LYS A 140 16.60 9.34 -5.40
CA LYS A 140 16.80 10.39 -6.42
C LYS A 140 17.74 9.94 -7.54
N GLN A 141 18.85 9.27 -7.20
CA GLN A 141 19.80 8.75 -8.17
C GLN A 141 19.17 7.69 -9.09
N ILE A 142 18.36 6.77 -8.56
CA ILE A 142 17.65 5.77 -9.33
C ILE A 142 16.60 6.41 -10.25
N GLU A 143 15.83 7.36 -9.74
CA GLU A 143 14.83 8.09 -10.53
C GLU A 143 15.47 8.84 -11.70
N GLU A 144 16.55 9.59 -11.46
CA GLU A 144 17.28 10.35 -12.47
C GLU A 144 17.91 9.41 -13.53
N SER A 145 18.56 8.32 -13.08
CA SER A 145 19.14 7.33 -13.98
C SER A 145 18.08 6.63 -14.82
N SER A 146 16.95 6.26 -14.22
CA SER A 146 15.82 5.65 -14.92
C SER A 146 15.24 6.56 -15.98
N ARG A 147 15.05 7.85 -15.67
CA ARG A 147 14.58 8.87 -16.60
C ARG A 147 15.54 9.00 -17.79
N ASN A 148 16.83 9.11 -17.52
CA ASN A 148 17.86 9.20 -18.57
C ASN A 148 17.85 7.98 -19.49
N ILE A 149 17.73 6.77 -18.94
CA ILE A 149 17.63 5.53 -19.74
C ILE A 149 16.37 5.57 -20.63
N GLN A 150 15.20 5.95 -20.06
CA GLN A 150 13.95 6.00 -20.80
C GLN A 150 13.95 7.04 -21.92
N GLU A 151 14.61 8.19 -21.74
CA GLU A 151 14.72 9.24 -22.73
C GLU A 151 15.70 8.87 -23.86
N ASN A 152 16.87 8.32 -23.53
CA ASN A 152 17.96 8.07 -24.49
C ASN A 152 17.96 6.67 -25.09
N LYS A 153 17.35 5.67 -24.41
CA LYS A 153 17.30 4.24 -24.83
C LYS A 153 15.84 3.75 -24.84
N LYS A 154 15.01 4.41 -25.66
CA LYS A 154 13.60 4.05 -25.80
C LYS A 154 13.40 2.62 -26.27
N ASP A 155 14.21 2.16 -27.23
CA ASP A 155 14.21 0.77 -27.66
C ASP A 155 14.91 -0.10 -26.61
N SER A 156 14.20 -1.13 -26.14
CA SER A 156 14.72 -2.07 -25.15
C SER A 156 15.96 -2.86 -25.64
N SER A 157 16.12 -3.02 -26.96
CA SER A 157 17.29 -3.68 -27.56
C SER A 157 18.61 -2.91 -27.37
N LEU A 158 18.53 -1.60 -27.08
CA LEU A 158 19.68 -0.74 -26.83
C LEU A 158 20.11 -0.73 -25.35
N ARG A 159 19.34 -1.39 -24.47
CA ARG A 159 19.59 -1.44 -23.02
C ARG A 159 20.53 -2.58 -22.66
N ASN A 160 21.57 -2.25 -21.93
CA ASN A 160 22.48 -3.25 -21.37
C ASN A 160 21.95 -3.83 -20.02
N ALA A 161 22.75 -4.69 -19.39
CA ALA A 161 22.37 -5.33 -18.12
C ALA A 161 22.20 -4.30 -16.97
N PHE A 162 23.06 -3.28 -16.94
CA PHE A 162 22.98 -2.20 -15.96
C PHE A 162 21.69 -1.38 -16.13
N ASP A 163 21.33 -1.00 -17.36
CA ASP A 163 20.11 -0.26 -17.66
C ASP A 163 18.86 -1.03 -17.19
N ASN A 164 18.80 -2.32 -17.50
CA ASN A 164 17.67 -3.18 -17.11
C ASN A 164 17.60 -3.36 -15.58
N ALA A 165 18.74 -3.52 -14.91
CA ALA A 165 18.79 -3.59 -13.44
C ALA A 165 18.33 -2.28 -12.78
N THR A 166 18.73 -1.13 -13.34
CA THR A 166 18.32 0.21 -12.87
C THR A 166 16.82 0.42 -13.03
N LEU A 167 16.26 0.10 -14.20
CA LEU A 167 14.82 0.22 -14.45
C LEU A 167 14.02 -0.74 -13.55
N GLY A 168 14.49 -1.98 -13.39
CA GLY A 168 13.85 -2.96 -12.51
C GLY A 168 13.83 -2.53 -11.06
N LEU A 169 14.92 -1.95 -10.55
CA LEU A 169 14.97 -1.41 -9.19
C LEU A 169 14.06 -0.19 -9.03
N TYR A 170 14.03 0.73 -10.01
CA TYR A 170 13.12 1.87 -10.02
C TYR A 170 11.66 1.44 -9.94
N GLU A 171 11.25 0.47 -10.75
CA GLU A 171 9.90 -0.10 -10.70
C GLU A 171 9.57 -0.74 -9.35
N ALA A 172 10.52 -1.48 -8.76
CA ALA A 172 10.37 -2.09 -7.45
C ALA A 172 10.20 -1.03 -6.34
N MET A 173 11.02 0.03 -6.37
CA MET A 173 10.93 1.13 -5.40
C MET A 173 9.63 1.94 -5.56
N THR A 174 9.21 2.20 -6.77
CA THR A 174 7.94 2.89 -7.07
C THR A 174 6.75 2.04 -6.59
N LEU A 175 6.77 0.74 -6.85
CA LEU A 175 5.73 -0.18 -6.36
C LEU A 175 5.67 -0.19 -4.84
N TYR A 176 6.83 -0.25 -4.16
CA TYR A 176 6.91 -0.20 -2.71
C TYR A 176 6.28 1.07 -2.14
N LEU A 177 6.60 2.23 -2.71
CA LEU A 177 6.03 3.52 -2.29
C LEU A 177 4.51 3.59 -2.50
N ARG A 178 4.02 3.05 -3.63
CA ARG A 178 2.58 2.97 -3.90
C ARG A 178 1.84 2.16 -2.84
N LEU A 179 2.43 1.06 -2.39
CA LEU A 179 1.84 0.18 -1.38
C LEU A 179 1.95 0.77 0.03
N LYS A 180 3.07 1.43 0.35
CA LYS A 180 3.35 2.04 1.64
C LYS A 180 2.33 3.13 2.01
N ASN A 181 1.88 3.91 1.04
CA ASN A 181 0.98 5.05 1.25
C ASN A 181 -0.51 4.70 1.04
N THR A 182 -0.89 3.44 1.25
CA THR A 182 -2.23 2.96 0.87
C THR A 182 -3.28 3.25 1.94
N VAL A 183 -2.98 3.03 3.23
CA VAL A 183 -3.99 3.09 4.32
C VAL A 183 -4.01 4.44 5.00
N HIS A 184 -2.89 4.90 5.52
CA HIS A 184 -2.80 6.14 6.32
C HIS A 184 -1.47 6.87 6.08
N PRO A 185 -1.36 8.16 6.47
CA PRO A 185 -0.09 8.88 6.50
C PRO A 185 0.94 8.16 7.39
N GLN A 186 2.23 8.26 7.04
CA GLN A 186 3.29 7.49 7.72
C GLN A 186 3.48 7.83 9.20
N ASP A 187 3.16 9.06 9.60
CA ASP A 187 3.30 9.60 10.96
C ASP A 187 2.04 9.42 11.82
N THR A 188 1.03 8.69 11.32
CA THR A 188 -0.21 8.43 12.06
C THR A 188 0.05 7.49 13.24
N VAL A 189 -0.37 7.90 14.44
CA VAL A 189 -0.25 7.10 15.69
C VAL A 189 -1.51 6.30 15.96
N GLY A 190 -2.69 6.90 15.84
CA GLY A 190 -4.01 6.27 16.03
C GLY A 190 -4.96 6.73 14.93
N PHE A 191 -5.08 5.92 13.87
CA PHE A 191 -5.79 6.33 12.68
C PHE A 191 -7.31 6.42 12.89
N ALA A 192 -7.89 5.51 13.66
CA ALA A 192 -9.31 5.55 13.99
C ALA A 192 -9.69 6.81 14.81
N ALA A 193 -8.83 7.19 15.77
CA ALA A 193 -9.03 8.40 16.55
C ALA A 193 -8.88 9.66 15.68
N GLU A 194 -7.89 9.70 14.79
CA GLU A 194 -7.68 10.81 13.85
C GLU A 194 -8.88 10.99 12.92
N ILE A 195 -9.43 9.88 12.38
CA ILE A 195 -10.65 9.93 11.56
C ILE A 195 -11.86 10.43 12.37
N ALA A 196 -12.03 9.96 13.61
CA ALA A 196 -13.14 10.40 14.46
C ALA A 196 -13.04 11.90 14.77
N ASP A 197 -11.84 12.42 14.93
CA ASP A 197 -11.62 13.85 15.14
C ASP A 197 -11.89 14.65 13.86
N TYR A 198 -11.37 14.20 12.73
CA TYR A 198 -11.66 14.78 11.42
C TYR A 198 -13.17 14.85 11.14
N GLN A 199 -13.91 13.77 11.42
CA GLN A 199 -15.38 13.77 11.24
C GLN A 199 -16.09 14.88 12.02
N LYS A 200 -15.62 15.25 13.22
CA LYS A 200 -16.18 16.35 14.01
C LYS A 200 -15.92 17.72 13.37
N THR A 201 -14.80 17.88 12.68
CA THR A 201 -14.43 19.16 12.02
C THR A 201 -15.17 19.39 10.71
N ILE A 202 -15.64 18.31 10.03
CA ILE A 202 -16.27 18.39 8.70
C ILE A 202 -17.46 19.38 8.67
N PRO A 203 -18.48 19.32 9.56
CA PRO A 203 -19.66 20.18 9.43
C PRO A 203 -19.32 21.68 9.49
N ALA A 204 -18.47 22.07 10.43
CA ALA A 204 -18.06 23.46 10.60
C ALA A 204 -17.14 23.91 9.46
N GLY A 205 -16.16 23.08 9.08
CA GLY A 205 -15.23 23.36 7.99
C GLY A 205 -15.90 23.48 6.64
N VAL A 206 -16.86 22.57 6.34
CA VAL A 206 -17.67 22.60 5.11
C VAL A 206 -18.49 23.89 5.04
N LYS A 207 -19.16 24.28 6.14
CA LYS A 207 -19.92 25.53 6.21
C LYS A 207 -19.01 26.75 5.97
N ALA A 208 -17.86 26.78 6.62
CA ALA A 208 -16.89 27.87 6.44
C ALA A 208 -16.35 27.93 4.99
N PHE A 209 -16.08 26.77 4.38
CA PHE A 209 -15.64 26.67 2.99
C PHE A 209 -16.72 27.19 2.02
N GLN A 210 -17.98 26.79 2.20
CA GLN A 210 -19.10 27.27 1.39
C GLN A 210 -19.29 28.79 1.51
N GLN A 211 -19.25 29.35 2.74
CA GLN A 211 -19.34 30.77 2.98
C GLN A 211 -18.23 31.57 2.29
N ARG A 212 -16.98 31.06 2.37
CA ARG A 212 -15.84 31.67 1.69
C ARG A 212 -16.01 31.68 0.17
N MET A 213 -16.44 30.57 -0.41
CA MET A 213 -16.59 30.44 -1.87
C MET A 213 -17.75 31.24 -2.43
N THR A 214 -18.85 31.39 -1.68
CA THR A 214 -20.01 32.19 -2.11
C THR A 214 -19.87 33.69 -1.81
N GLY A 215 -18.79 34.08 -1.11
CA GLY A 215 -18.60 35.48 -0.71
C GLY A 215 -19.64 36.00 0.29
N SER A 216 -20.36 35.10 0.97
CA SER A 216 -21.44 35.43 1.91
C SER A 216 -20.93 35.78 3.31
N GLY A 217 -20.35 36.96 3.50
CA GLY A 217 -20.04 37.51 4.81
C GLY A 217 -18.80 36.94 5.49
N THR A 218 -18.80 36.92 6.83
CA THR A 218 -17.71 36.38 7.65
C THR A 218 -17.82 34.85 7.73
N PHE A 219 -16.71 34.16 7.61
CA PHE A 219 -16.61 32.70 7.77
C PHE A 219 -15.66 32.33 8.91
N ASP A 220 -15.86 31.18 9.50
CA ASP A 220 -15.00 30.65 10.56
C ASP A 220 -13.65 30.18 9.99
N THR A 221 -12.63 31.01 10.19
CA THR A 221 -11.27 30.75 9.70
C THR A 221 -10.63 29.55 10.40
N ASN A 222 -10.93 29.34 11.69
CA ASN A 222 -10.37 28.23 12.46
C ASN A 222 -10.92 26.89 11.96
N ALA A 223 -12.26 26.79 11.83
CA ALA A 223 -12.89 25.58 11.29
C ALA A 223 -12.40 25.25 9.87
N LEU A 224 -12.17 26.29 9.05
CA LEU A 224 -11.60 26.11 7.72
C LEU A 224 -10.16 25.59 7.79
N THR A 225 -9.33 26.15 8.65
CA THR A 225 -7.93 25.72 8.83
C THR A 225 -7.83 24.29 9.33
N GLU A 226 -8.67 23.88 10.28
CA GLU A 226 -8.72 22.50 10.79
C GLU A 226 -9.06 21.49 9.70
N VAL A 227 -10.14 21.71 8.95
CA VAL A 227 -10.54 20.77 7.89
C VAL A 227 -9.50 20.68 6.77
N PHE A 228 -8.84 21.80 6.43
CA PHE A 228 -7.75 21.79 5.45
C PHE A 228 -6.49 21.12 5.98
N GLY A 229 -6.17 21.26 7.27
CA GLY A 229 -5.05 20.55 7.91
C GLY A 229 -5.21 19.03 7.82
N HIS A 230 -6.38 18.51 8.12
CA HIS A 230 -6.68 17.08 7.91
C HIS A 230 -6.61 16.68 6.43
N ALA A 231 -7.16 17.52 5.55
CA ALA A 231 -7.14 17.24 4.12
C ALA A 231 -5.71 17.14 3.58
N GLU A 232 -4.83 18.05 3.95
CA GLU A 232 -3.43 18.05 3.53
C GLU A 232 -2.73 16.76 3.94
N ARG A 233 -2.97 16.27 5.16
CA ARG A 233 -2.44 14.97 5.62
C ARG A 233 -2.93 13.82 4.75
N TYR A 234 -4.21 13.78 4.40
CA TYR A 234 -4.78 12.69 3.62
C TYR A 234 -4.45 12.74 2.13
N PHE A 235 -4.03 13.90 1.60
CA PHE A 235 -3.56 13.98 0.21
C PHE A 235 -2.35 13.08 -0.08
N VAL A 236 -1.55 12.74 0.91
CA VAL A 236 -0.42 11.80 0.72
C VAL A 236 -0.91 10.42 0.28
N THR A 237 -2.07 9.98 0.76
CA THR A 237 -2.67 8.67 0.40
C THR A 237 -3.34 8.66 -0.98
N LEU A 238 -3.34 9.79 -1.69
CA LEU A 238 -3.78 9.89 -3.09
C LEU A 238 -2.62 9.82 -4.07
N ARG A 239 -1.41 10.18 -3.63
CA ARG A 239 -0.24 10.29 -4.50
C ARG A 239 0.30 8.90 -4.85
N GLY A 240 0.89 8.78 -6.06
CA GLY A 240 1.55 7.56 -6.50
C GLY A 240 0.61 6.41 -6.88
N GLU A 241 -0.68 6.68 -7.07
CA GLU A 241 -1.67 5.68 -7.49
C GLU A 241 -1.71 4.43 -6.57
N PRO A 242 -1.97 4.60 -5.26
CA PRO A 242 -2.09 3.46 -4.35
C PRO A 242 -3.27 2.55 -4.72
N PRO A 243 -3.31 1.31 -4.22
CA PRO A 243 -4.45 0.42 -4.37
C PRO A 243 -5.77 1.05 -3.89
N LEU A 244 -6.87 0.72 -4.57
CA LEU A 244 -8.20 1.15 -4.17
C LEU A 244 -8.75 0.14 -3.16
N LEU A 245 -8.95 0.58 -1.94
CA LEU A 245 -9.36 -0.26 -0.81
C LEU A 245 -10.85 -0.15 -0.49
N ILE A 246 -11.48 0.96 -0.87
CA ILE A 246 -12.84 1.28 -0.43
C ILE A 246 -13.84 0.92 -1.53
N PRO A 247 -14.71 -0.07 -1.27
CA PRO A 247 -15.72 -0.48 -2.23
C PRO A 247 -16.83 0.58 -2.40
N PRO A 248 -17.58 0.57 -3.50
CA PRO A 248 -18.73 1.43 -3.68
C PRO A 248 -19.81 1.12 -2.66
N ALA A 249 -20.52 2.16 -2.19
CA ALA A 249 -21.55 2.06 -1.16
C ALA A 249 -22.78 1.21 -1.58
N SER A 250 -23.09 1.12 -2.85
CA SER A 250 -24.11 0.23 -3.41
C SER A 250 -23.41 -0.85 -4.23
N GLY A 251 -23.56 -2.11 -3.86
CA GLY A 251 -22.86 -3.28 -4.42
C GLY A 251 -22.90 -3.45 -5.95
N GLY A 252 -22.68 -2.37 -6.65
CA GLY A 252 -22.54 -2.32 -8.11
C GLY A 252 -21.17 -2.83 -8.54
N ASP A 253 -21.17 -3.63 -9.59
CA ASP A 253 -20.03 -4.34 -10.18
C ASP A 253 -19.01 -3.41 -10.88
N ALA A 254 -19.06 -2.11 -10.62
CA ALA A 254 -18.20 -1.15 -11.28
C ALA A 254 -16.86 -1.04 -10.54
N THR A 255 -15.85 -1.77 -11.01
CA THR A 255 -14.43 -1.63 -10.61
C THR A 255 -13.98 -0.15 -10.60
N PHE A 256 -14.61 0.68 -11.42
CA PHE A 256 -14.39 2.12 -11.51
C PHE A 256 -14.98 2.95 -10.37
N ALA A 257 -15.85 2.37 -9.53
CA ALA A 257 -16.44 3.05 -8.38
C ALA A 257 -15.67 2.81 -7.07
N TRP A 258 -14.62 2.00 -7.10
CA TRP A 258 -13.71 1.82 -5.98
C TRP A 258 -12.89 3.08 -5.74
N GLN A 259 -12.61 3.38 -4.49
CA GLN A 259 -11.90 4.58 -4.07
C GLN A 259 -10.59 4.24 -3.35
N ARG A 260 -9.61 5.15 -3.47
CA ARG A 260 -8.45 5.18 -2.57
C ARG A 260 -8.90 5.61 -1.19
N MET A 261 -8.11 5.28 -0.18
CA MET A 261 -8.40 5.72 1.19
C MET A 261 -8.56 7.25 1.27
N GLY A 262 -7.61 7.99 0.68
CA GLY A 262 -7.67 9.45 0.66
C GLY A 262 -8.89 10.02 -0.07
N GLU A 263 -9.34 9.39 -1.16
CA GLU A 263 -10.57 9.79 -1.85
C GLU A 263 -11.79 9.64 -0.95
N ALA A 264 -11.92 8.49 -0.28
CA ALA A 264 -13.03 8.21 0.62
C ALA A 264 -13.03 9.11 1.86
N LEU A 265 -11.85 9.47 2.38
CA LEU A 265 -11.71 10.42 3.49
C LEU A 265 -12.07 11.84 3.10
N LEU A 266 -11.68 12.28 1.90
CA LEU A 266 -11.83 13.67 1.47
C LEU A 266 -13.17 13.96 0.78
N ASP A 267 -13.84 12.93 0.21
CA ASP A 267 -15.13 13.09 -0.48
C ASP A 267 -16.21 13.78 0.37
N PRO A 268 -16.38 13.46 1.67
CA PRO A 268 -17.33 14.18 2.53
C PRO A 268 -17.07 15.68 2.67
N SER A 269 -15.80 16.11 2.60
CA SER A 269 -15.41 17.51 2.78
C SER A 269 -15.36 18.32 1.49
N PHE A 270 -14.96 17.69 0.39
CA PHE A 270 -14.64 18.38 -0.86
C PHE A 270 -15.47 17.92 -2.06
N GLY A 271 -16.15 16.77 -1.96
CA GLY A 271 -16.89 16.16 -3.06
C GLY A 271 -16.01 15.58 -4.16
N ALA A 272 -16.48 14.49 -4.77
CA ALA A 272 -15.71 13.75 -5.77
C ALA A 272 -15.27 14.56 -7.01
N PRO A 273 -16.05 15.50 -7.58
CA PRO A 273 -15.61 16.29 -8.74
C PRO A 273 -14.42 17.20 -8.41
N LEU A 274 -14.45 17.87 -7.26
CA LEU A 274 -13.36 18.73 -6.81
C LEU A 274 -12.09 17.92 -6.55
N LEU A 275 -12.21 16.78 -5.88
CA LEU A 275 -11.08 15.87 -5.64
C LEU A 275 -10.46 15.37 -6.94
N LYS A 276 -11.27 14.94 -7.92
CA LYS A 276 -10.78 14.50 -9.23
C LYS A 276 -10.02 15.63 -9.96
N HIS A 277 -10.50 16.87 -9.83
CA HIS A 277 -9.80 18.01 -10.41
C HIS A 277 -8.45 18.27 -9.72
N LEU A 278 -8.42 18.33 -8.40
CA LEU A 278 -7.20 18.53 -7.60
C LEU A 278 -6.15 17.43 -7.84
N MET A 279 -6.60 16.19 -8.06
CA MET A 279 -5.70 15.06 -8.35
C MET A 279 -5.08 15.13 -9.75
N ARG A 280 -5.82 15.67 -10.75
CA ARG A 280 -5.34 15.74 -12.14
C ARG A 280 -4.40 16.92 -12.40
N VAL A 281 -4.63 18.04 -11.72
CA VAL A 281 -3.94 19.28 -11.99
C VAL A 281 -3.58 20.02 -10.69
N PRO A 282 -2.50 19.61 -10.00
CA PRO A 282 -2.13 20.14 -8.68
C PRO A 282 -1.86 21.64 -8.61
N LYS A 283 -1.73 22.33 -9.76
CA LYS A 283 -1.43 23.78 -9.88
C LYS A 283 -2.40 24.56 -10.77
N ALA A 284 -3.45 23.92 -11.28
CA ALA A 284 -4.40 24.63 -12.14
C ALA A 284 -5.47 25.34 -11.29
N GLU A 285 -5.83 26.54 -11.72
CA GLU A 285 -7.02 27.22 -11.26
C GLU A 285 -8.24 26.35 -11.53
N LEU A 286 -9.05 26.11 -10.49
CA LEU A 286 -10.31 25.41 -10.63
C LEU A 286 -11.19 26.16 -11.62
N SER A 287 -11.76 25.46 -12.61
CA SER A 287 -12.81 26.09 -13.42
C SER A 287 -13.99 26.48 -12.53
N PRO A 288 -14.64 27.60 -12.76
CA PRO A 288 -15.82 28.02 -11.96
C PRO A 288 -16.91 26.95 -11.86
N GLU A 289 -17.09 26.16 -12.93
CA GLU A 289 -18.09 25.08 -12.97
C GLU A 289 -17.69 23.89 -12.09
N ALA A 290 -16.41 23.46 -12.10
CA ALA A 290 -15.91 22.41 -11.23
C ALA A 290 -15.94 22.83 -9.77
N ALA A 291 -15.66 24.09 -9.46
CA ALA A 291 -15.78 24.65 -8.14
C ALA A 291 -17.26 24.65 -7.66
N ALA A 292 -18.18 25.13 -8.49
CA ALA A 292 -19.61 25.17 -8.16
C ALA A 292 -20.19 23.76 -7.93
N GLU A 293 -19.85 22.79 -8.76
CA GLU A 293 -20.29 21.39 -8.60
C GLU A 293 -19.65 20.75 -7.35
N GLY A 294 -18.36 20.99 -7.10
CA GLY A 294 -17.68 20.54 -5.87
C GLY A 294 -18.37 21.09 -4.63
N ILE A 295 -18.66 22.41 -4.59
CA ILE A 295 -19.35 23.08 -3.47
C ILE A 295 -20.74 22.48 -3.24
N ARG A 296 -21.49 22.16 -4.28
CA ARG A 296 -22.83 21.57 -4.18
C ARG A 296 -22.80 20.19 -3.54
N LEU A 297 -21.75 19.40 -3.76
CA LEU A 297 -21.60 18.03 -3.26
C LEU A 297 -20.88 17.94 -1.92
N VAL A 298 -20.29 19.04 -1.46
CA VAL A 298 -19.56 19.10 -0.18
C VAL A 298 -20.49 18.77 0.98
N GLY A 299 -20.07 17.85 1.84
CA GLY A 299 -20.82 17.45 3.04
C GLY A 299 -22.10 16.65 2.79
N THR A 300 -22.39 16.24 1.54
CA THR A 300 -23.63 15.49 1.23
C THR A 300 -23.48 13.98 1.42
N ARG A 301 -22.27 13.48 1.53
CA ARG A 301 -21.99 12.04 1.66
C ARG A 301 -21.40 11.70 3.03
N PRO A 302 -21.88 10.66 3.71
CA PRO A 302 -21.25 10.15 4.91
C PRO A 302 -19.92 9.46 4.55
N LEU A 303 -19.03 9.39 5.52
CA LEU A 303 -17.81 8.60 5.40
C LEU A 303 -18.16 7.11 5.19
N SER A 304 -17.48 6.46 4.27
CA SER A 304 -17.68 5.03 4.03
C SER A 304 -17.35 4.20 5.29
N PRO A 305 -18.21 3.27 5.72
CA PRO A 305 -17.92 2.38 6.86
C PRO A 305 -16.62 1.59 6.68
N ALA A 306 -16.26 1.22 5.44
CA ALA A 306 -15.03 0.51 5.13
C ALA A 306 -13.78 1.29 5.59
N VAL A 307 -13.80 2.62 5.59
CA VAL A 307 -12.71 3.45 6.12
C VAL A 307 -12.50 3.16 7.61
N GLY A 308 -13.58 3.07 8.39
CA GLY A 308 -13.52 2.74 9.82
C GLY A 308 -12.96 1.33 10.08
N HIS A 309 -13.36 0.34 9.28
CA HIS A 309 -12.81 -1.02 9.40
C HIS A 309 -11.32 -1.08 9.08
N TRP A 310 -10.87 -0.39 8.03
CA TRP A 310 -9.45 -0.29 7.70
C TRP A 310 -8.64 0.41 8.79
N ALA A 311 -9.18 1.48 9.37
CA ALA A 311 -8.52 2.18 10.47
C ALA A 311 -8.41 1.29 11.72
N ALA A 312 -9.48 0.60 12.09
CA ALA A 312 -9.48 -0.33 13.21
C ALA A 312 -8.49 -1.50 13.00
N MET A 313 -8.40 -2.06 11.78
CA MET A 313 -7.40 -3.07 11.45
C MET A 313 -5.98 -2.55 11.60
N ALA A 314 -5.70 -1.35 11.07
CA ALA A 314 -4.38 -0.74 11.12
C ALA A 314 -3.94 -0.48 12.56
N ASP A 315 -4.79 0.15 13.36
CA ASP A 315 -4.48 0.45 14.77
C ASP A 315 -4.30 -0.81 15.60
N ALA A 316 -5.22 -1.80 15.47
CA ALA A 316 -5.12 -3.05 16.19
C ALA A 316 -3.85 -3.85 15.83
N PHE A 317 -3.43 -3.83 14.56
CA PHE A 317 -2.19 -4.48 14.15
C PHE A 317 -0.96 -3.74 14.68
N ARG A 318 -0.95 -2.40 14.65
CA ARG A 318 0.13 -1.57 15.21
C ARG A 318 0.31 -1.80 16.70
N GLU A 319 -0.78 -1.89 17.45
CA GLU A 319 -0.80 -2.09 18.89
C GLU A 319 -0.68 -3.55 19.31
N SER A 320 -0.52 -4.47 18.36
CA SER A 320 -0.44 -5.92 18.60
C SER A 320 -1.71 -6.49 19.27
N GLN A 321 -2.86 -5.90 19.00
CA GLN A 321 -4.17 -6.33 19.51
C GLN A 321 -4.81 -7.37 18.59
N VAL A 322 -4.43 -8.63 18.74
CA VAL A 322 -4.86 -9.75 17.87
C VAL A 322 -6.38 -9.86 17.76
N ALA A 323 -7.09 -9.81 18.88
CA ALA A 323 -8.55 -9.93 18.89
C ALA A 323 -9.22 -8.76 18.15
N GLY A 324 -8.74 -7.52 18.37
CA GLY A 324 -9.22 -6.33 17.68
C GLY A 324 -9.02 -6.42 16.16
N PHE A 325 -7.83 -6.84 15.73
CA PHE A 325 -7.53 -7.05 14.32
C PHE A 325 -8.46 -8.09 13.69
N ASN A 326 -8.60 -9.26 14.32
CA ASN A 326 -9.43 -10.35 13.80
C ASN A 326 -10.91 -9.94 13.69
N THR A 327 -11.40 -9.17 14.65
CA THR A 327 -12.77 -8.61 14.61
C THR A 327 -12.93 -7.60 13.47
N ALA A 328 -11.97 -6.68 13.30
CA ALA A 328 -12.02 -5.67 12.24
C ALA A 328 -11.92 -6.27 10.82
N VAL A 329 -11.20 -7.39 10.65
CA VAL A 329 -11.12 -8.12 9.38
C VAL A 329 -12.42 -8.84 9.04
N ALA A 330 -13.20 -9.25 10.03
CA ALA A 330 -14.46 -9.97 9.83
C ALA A 330 -15.66 -9.05 9.54
N GLY A 331 -15.60 -7.77 9.91
CA GLY A 331 -16.64 -6.75 9.68
C GLY A 331 -16.55 -6.13 8.32
#